data_25f5e7a5581638440bd80b30b831cc26
#
_entry.id   25f5e7a5581638440bd80b30b831cc26
#
_cell.length_a   1.000
_cell.length_b   1.000
_cell.length_c   1.000
_cell.angle_alpha   90.00
_cell.angle_beta   90.00
_cell.angle_gamma   90.00
#
_symmetry.space_group_name_H-M   'P 1'
#
loop_
_entity.id
_entity.type
_entity.pdbx_description
1 polymer ?
#
loop_
_entity_poly.entity_id
_entity_poly.type
_entity_poly.pdbx_seq_one_letter_code
_entity_poly.pdbx_strand_id
1 'polypeptide(L)'
;MSSVINALLNQARQYVQNNDARAEKAFAIVLDNDSFNIEARTFLARVAMQAGRPQQAFEHLQIATRVNPANAALWRSLGLTHVALEQWPEAQEVLERCLKLSPKMHAARLHLGKVLERQGKQNEAVKTYLAALSQAQREGLWLDESTTPPWLMKDIRHASDIANHGRLELYENLMQALTERFGKDDLQRVDVCVKGVLGFENLKDPDKKQKPTFMYFPGLPDTPVFNRKLFPWFDQLENNFEAIRDEAEKILNEQDALSPFLSLNDKDKVSDYLGGQ
;
A
#
# COMPACT_ATOMS: atom_id res chain seq x y z
N MET A 1 36.08 -26.23 -0.49
CA MET A 1 34.58 -26.33 -0.43
C MET A 1 33.88 -25.24 -1.25
N SER A 2 34.19 -23.96 -1.09
CA SER A 2 33.48 -22.87 -1.81
C SER A 2 33.55 -22.97 -3.36
N SER A 3 34.66 -23.38 -3.96
CA SER A 3 34.80 -23.50 -5.43
C SER A 3 33.93 -24.61 -6.02
N VAL A 4 33.78 -25.73 -5.33
CA VAL A 4 32.95 -26.87 -5.76
C VAL A 4 31.48 -26.48 -5.72
N ILE A 5 31.02 -25.85 -4.63
CA ILE A 5 29.64 -25.40 -4.51
C ILE A 5 29.30 -24.37 -5.59
N ASN A 6 30.22 -23.42 -5.87
CA ASN A 6 30.00 -22.45 -6.93
C ASN A 6 29.91 -23.10 -8.32
N ALA A 7 30.72 -24.13 -8.61
CA ALA A 7 30.64 -24.87 -9.87
C ALA A 7 29.26 -25.60 -10.00
N LEU A 8 28.82 -26.26 -8.94
CA LEU A 8 27.50 -26.94 -8.89
C LEU A 8 26.33 -25.95 -9.07
N LEU A 9 26.39 -24.79 -8.39
CA LEU A 9 25.39 -23.73 -8.56
C LEU A 9 25.35 -23.19 -9.98
N ASN A 10 26.50 -22.94 -10.59
CA ASN A 10 26.58 -22.47 -11.97
C ASN A 10 26.00 -23.49 -12.96
N GLN A 11 26.27 -24.77 -12.76
CA GLN A 11 25.64 -25.82 -13.56
C GLN A 11 24.16 -25.90 -13.36
N ALA A 12 23.65 -25.80 -12.11
CA ALA A 12 22.22 -25.80 -11.80
C ALA A 12 21.51 -24.59 -12.44
N ARG A 13 22.10 -23.38 -12.38
CA ARG A 13 21.60 -22.17 -13.04
C ARG A 13 21.52 -22.32 -14.56
N GLN A 14 22.50 -22.95 -15.20
CA GLN A 14 22.48 -23.24 -16.64
C GLN A 14 21.29 -24.15 -17.00
N TYR A 15 21.00 -25.17 -16.20
CA TYR A 15 19.83 -26.01 -16.42
C TYR A 15 18.51 -25.22 -16.30
N VAL A 16 18.43 -24.28 -15.36
CA VAL A 16 17.24 -23.39 -15.25
C VAL A 16 17.11 -22.49 -16.48
N GLN A 17 18.20 -21.87 -16.94
CA GLN A 17 18.18 -21.01 -18.13
C GLN A 17 17.73 -21.75 -19.39
N ASN A 18 18.11 -23.04 -19.51
CA ASN A 18 17.75 -23.88 -20.63
C ASN A 18 16.40 -24.60 -20.44
N ASN A 19 15.65 -24.28 -19.38
CA ASN A 19 14.41 -24.96 -19.00
C ASN A 19 14.53 -26.49 -18.92
N ASP A 20 15.69 -26.98 -18.45
CA ASP A 20 16.06 -28.37 -18.42
C ASP A 20 15.54 -29.05 -17.12
N ALA A 21 14.87 -30.19 -17.26
CA ALA A 21 14.33 -30.98 -16.14
C ALA A 21 15.42 -31.41 -15.12
N ARG A 22 16.70 -31.42 -15.52
CA ARG A 22 17.82 -31.72 -14.62
C ARG A 22 18.08 -30.65 -13.55
N ALA A 23 17.48 -29.48 -13.68
CA ALA A 23 17.66 -28.39 -12.73
C ALA A 23 17.30 -28.79 -11.28
N GLU A 24 16.17 -29.48 -11.06
CA GLU A 24 15.76 -29.93 -9.72
C GLU A 24 16.82 -30.85 -9.09
N LYS A 25 17.30 -31.84 -9.84
CA LYS A 25 18.33 -32.77 -9.38
C LYS A 25 19.66 -32.05 -9.11
N ALA A 26 20.04 -31.10 -9.96
CA ALA A 26 21.28 -30.33 -9.79
C ALA A 26 21.25 -29.48 -8.51
N PHE A 27 20.13 -28.82 -8.19
CA PHE A 27 19.99 -28.10 -6.92
C PHE A 27 19.92 -29.05 -5.71
N ALA A 28 19.38 -30.26 -5.84
CA ALA A 28 19.46 -31.26 -4.77
C ALA A 28 20.92 -31.63 -4.46
N ILE A 29 21.76 -31.85 -5.50
CA ILE A 29 23.20 -32.10 -5.33
C ILE A 29 23.90 -30.91 -4.64
N VAL A 30 23.51 -29.67 -4.90
CA VAL A 30 24.01 -28.52 -4.15
C VAL A 30 23.71 -28.67 -2.66
N LEU A 31 22.48 -29.08 -2.27
CA LEU A 31 22.11 -29.29 -0.87
C LEU A 31 22.84 -30.45 -0.19
N ASP A 32 23.23 -31.47 -0.93
CA ASP A 32 24.06 -32.57 -0.41
C ASP A 32 25.47 -32.07 0.01
N ASN A 33 25.97 -31.01 -0.64
CA ASN A 33 27.27 -30.40 -0.36
C ASN A 33 27.20 -29.17 0.56
N ASP A 34 26.09 -28.44 0.53
CA ASP A 34 25.78 -27.27 1.37
C ASP A 34 24.30 -27.26 1.73
N SER A 35 23.97 -27.94 2.81
CA SER A 35 22.59 -28.10 3.27
C SER A 35 21.90 -26.79 3.65
N PHE A 36 22.62 -25.70 3.82
CA PHE A 36 22.08 -24.38 4.15
C PHE A 36 22.03 -23.43 2.95
N ASN A 37 22.33 -23.90 1.76
CA ASN A 37 22.33 -23.06 0.56
C ASN A 37 20.94 -22.47 0.27
N ILE A 38 20.82 -21.15 0.44
CA ILE A 38 19.53 -20.44 0.31
C ILE A 38 19.00 -20.52 -1.12
N GLU A 39 19.86 -20.39 -2.13
CA GLU A 39 19.45 -20.42 -3.54
C GLU A 39 18.86 -21.79 -3.90
N ALA A 40 19.54 -22.85 -3.53
CA ALA A 40 19.08 -24.22 -3.78
C ALA A 40 17.75 -24.50 -3.05
N ARG A 41 17.64 -24.12 -1.79
CA ARG A 41 16.40 -24.27 -1.02
C ARG A 41 15.24 -23.47 -1.60
N THR A 42 15.48 -22.23 -2.00
CA THR A 42 14.45 -21.38 -2.60
C THR A 42 13.99 -21.94 -3.95
N PHE A 43 14.91 -22.43 -4.77
CA PHE A 43 14.58 -23.06 -6.04
C PHE A 43 13.73 -24.32 -5.84
N LEU A 44 14.18 -25.24 -4.98
CA LEU A 44 13.46 -26.49 -4.70
C LEU A 44 12.10 -26.26 -4.06
N ALA A 45 11.98 -25.28 -3.18
CA ALA A 45 10.68 -24.87 -2.64
C ALA A 45 9.72 -24.40 -3.74
N ARG A 46 10.19 -23.59 -4.69
CA ARG A 46 9.38 -23.14 -5.83
C ARG A 46 8.96 -24.32 -6.71
N VAL A 47 9.85 -25.24 -7.02
CA VAL A 47 9.52 -26.45 -7.79
C VAL A 47 8.50 -27.31 -7.04
N ALA A 48 8.68 -27.51 -5.75
CA ALA A 48 7.74 -28.26 -4.91
C ALA A 48 6.34 -27.62 -4.89
N MET A 49 6.25 -26.27 -4.78
CA MET A 49 4.97 -25.55 -4.86
C MET A 49 4.30 -25.75 -6.23
N GLN A 50 5.06 -25.62 -7.32
CA GLN A 50 4.53 -25.83 -8.67
C GLN A 50 4.05 -27.28 -8.91
N ALA A 51 4.69 -28.24 -8.26
CA ALA A 51 4.31 -29.66 -8.32
C ALA A 51 3.20 -30.05 -7.33
N GLY A 52 2.59 -29.09 -6.61
CA GLY A 52 1.55 -29.37 -5.62
C GLY A 52 2.05 -30.10 -4.37
N ARG A 53 3.31 -29.89 -4.01
CA ARG A 53 3.97 -30.50 -2.83
C ARG A 53 4.32 -29.42 -1.77
N PRO A 54 3.33 -28.72 -1.18
CA PRO A 54 3.59 -27.60 -0.29
C PRO A 54 4.34 -27.97 0.99
N GLN A 55 4.19 -29.21 1.48
CA GLN A 55 4.94 -29.67 2.66
C GLN A 55 6.45 -29.71 2.41
N GLN A 56 6.88 -30.15 1.22
CA GLN A 56 8.30 -30.12 0.87
C GLN A 56 8.82 -28.69 0.71
N ALA A 57 7.99 -27.80 0.15
CA ALA A 57 8.34 -26.39 0.05
C ALA A 57 8.53 -25.75 1.45
N PHE A 58 7.65 -26.10 2.40
CA PHE A 58 7.75 -25.64 3.79
C PHE A 58 9.09 -26.01 4.41
N GLU A 59 9.54 -27.27 4.29
CA GLU A 59 10.80 -27.74 4.84
C GLU A 59 12.00 -26.94 4.31
N HIS A 60 12.03 -26.69 3.00
CA HIS A 60 13.08 -25.87 2.39
C HIS A 60 13.02 -24.42 2.88
N LEU A 61 11.85 -23.79 2.90
CA LEU A 61 11.73 -22.36 3.26
C LEU A 61 11.92 -22.11 4.75
N GLN A 62 11.52 -23.06 5.62
CA GLN A 62 11.76 -22.96 7.04
C GLN A 62 13.28 -22.87 7.35
N ILE A 63 14.12 -23.63 6.66
CA ILE A 63 15.55 -23.54 6.81
C ILE A 63 16.07 -22.24 6.18
N ALA A 64 15.64 -21.87 4.97
CA ALA A 64 16.08 -20.66 4.30
C ALA A 64 15.79 -19.38 5.11
N THR A 65 14.60 -19.29 5.75
CA THR A 65 14.24 -18.15 6.61
C THR A 65 15.05 -18.09 7.91
N ARG A 66 15.48 -19.24 8.45
CA ARG A 66 16.39 -19.27 9.61
C ARG A 66 17.80 -18.79 9.23
N VAL A 67 18.28 -19.16 8.05
CA VAL A 67 19.62 -18.75 7.56
C VAL A 67 19.66 -17.26 7.20
N ASN A 68 18.60 -16.73 6.61
CA ASN A 68 18.49 -15.30 6.27
C ASN A 68 17.16 -14.72 6.72
N PRO A 69 17.01 -14.39 8.00
CA PRO A 69 15.76 -13.88 8.57
C PRO A 69 15.40 -12.46 8.14
N ALA A 70 16.34 -11.72 7.53
CA ALA A 70 16.11 -10.37 7.03
C ALA A 70 15.52 -10.34 5.60
N ASN A 71 15.48 -11.47 4.90
CA ASN A 71 15.00 -11.53 3.53
C ASN A 71 13.46 -11.65 3.48
N ALA A 72 12.79 -10.55 3.21
CA ALA A 72 11.32 -10.49 3.11
C ALA A 72 10.73 -11.43 2.03
N ALA A 73 11.46 -11.69 0.93
CA ALA A 73 10.98 -12.57 -0.12
C ALA A 73 10.86 -14.04 0.33
N LEU A 74 11.77 -14.48 1.22
CA LEU A 74 11.68 -15.82 1.83
C LEU A 74 10.45 -15.93 2.73
N TRP A 75 10.18 -14.90 3.55
CA TRP A 75 9.00 -14.87 4.40
C TRP A 75 7.70 -14.85 3.58
N ARG A 76 7.65 -14.10 2.47
CA ARG A 76 6.52 -14.17 1.56
C ARG A 76 6.31 -15.58 1.01
N SER A 77 7.38 -16.22 0.53
CA SER A 77 7.29 -17.59 -0.01
C SER A 77 6.82 -18.60 1.04
N LEU A 78 7.32 -18.49 2.28
CA LEU A 78 6.87 -19.30 3.40
C LEU A 78 5.39 -19.03 3.73
N GLY A 79 4.95 -17.78 3.71
CA GLY A 79 3.53 -17.42 3.91
C GLY A 79 2.62 -18.05 2.85
N LEU A 80 3.03 -18.00 1.57
CA LEU A 80 2.29 -18.67 0.48
C LEU A 80 2.26 -20.19 0.64
N THR A 81 3.29 -20.76 1.21
CA THR A 81 3.33 -22.20 1.51
C THR A 81 2.34 -22.56 2.61
N HIS A 82 2.26 -21.76 3.69
CA HIS A 82 1.22 -21.92 4.71
C HIS A 82 -0.19 -21.74 4.14
N VAL A 83 -0.39 -20.79 3.21
CA VAL A 83 -1.67 -20.63 2.49
C VAL A 83 -2.04 -21.93 1.72
N ALA A 84 -1.08 -22.54 1.03
CA ALA A 84 -1.30 -23.78 0.29
C ALA A 84 -1.56 -25.00 1.21
N LEU A 85 -1.09 -24.94 2.47
CA LEU A 85 -1.36 -25.91 3.52
C LEU A 85 -2.62 -25.60 4.32
N GLU A 86 -3.34 -24.53 3.99
CA GLU A 86 -4.52 -24.02 4.72
C GLU A 86 -4.25 -23.69 6.19
N GLN A 87 -3.00 -23.40 6.53
CA GLN A 87 -2.55 -22.99 7.85
C GLN A 87 -2.68 -21.46 8.00
N TRP A 88 -3.92 -21.00 8.17
CA TRP A 88 -4.25 -19.57 8.09
C TRP A 88 -3.61 -18.72 9.19
N PRO A 89 -3.54 -19.14 10.48
CA PRO A 89 -2.88 -18.36 11.54
C PRO A 89 -1.39 -18.19 11.28
N GLU A 90 -0.71 -19.25 10.89
CA GLU A 90 0.73 -19.25 10.59
C GLU A 90 1.01 -18.42 9.33
N ALA A 91 0.15 -18.52 8.31
CA ALA A 91 0.24 -17.69 7.12
C ALA A 91 0.13 -16.21 7.46
N GLN A 92 -0.78 -15.81 8.35
CA GLN A 92 -0.93 -14.44 8.81
C GLN A 92 0.36 -13.94 9.47
N GLU A 93 0.87 -14.66 10.48
CA GLU A 93 2.07 -14.28 11.23
C GLU A 93 3.27 -14.07 10.30
N VAL A 94 3.48 -15.02 9.39
CA VAL A 94 4.61 -15.02 8.45
C VAL A 94 4.49 -13.88 7.43
N LEU A 95 3.29 -13.60 6.89
CA LEU A 95 3.07 -12.50 5.97
C LEU A 95 3.19 -11.13 6.65
N GLU A 96 2.73 -10.99 7.89
CA GLU A 96 2.94 -9.79 8.70
C GLU A 96 4.42 -9.53 8.95
N ARG A 97 5.20 -10.57 9.24
CA ARG A 97 6.66 -10.46 9.36
C ARG A 97 7.31 -10.03 8.05
N CYS A 98 6.87 -10.58 6.93
CA CYS A 98 7.30 -10.14 5.61
C CYS A 98 7.06 -8.64 5.41
N LEU A 99 5.87 -8.14 5.75
CA LEU A 99 5.49 -6.74 5.59
C LEU A 99 6.20 -5.80 6.57
N LYS A 100 6.59 -6.28 7.77
CA LYS A 100 7.46 -5.52 8.69
C LYS A 100 8.85 -5.31 8.09
N LEU A 101 9.40 -6.30 7.39
CA LEU A 101 10.68 -6.21 6.71
C LEU A 101 10.63 -5.40 5.41
N SER A 102 9.52 -5.49 4.69
CA SER A 102 9.32 -4.80 3.41
C SER A 102 7.88 -4.31 3.27
N PRO A 103 7.55 -3.10 3.79
CA PRO A 103 6.18 -2.54 3.74
C PRO A 103 5.62 -2.36 2.33
N LYS A 104 6.48 -2.21 1.33
CA LYS A 104 6.12 -2.04 -0.08
C LYS A 104 5.89 -3.35 -0.84
N MET A 105 5.88 -4.49 -0.17
CA MET A 105 5.61 -5.77 -0.83
C MET A 105 4.10 -5.99 -1.02
N HIS A 106 3.52 -5.28 -2.01
CA HIS A 106 2.07 -5.25 -2.27
C HIS A 106 1.46 -6.63 -2.45
N ALA A 107 2.15 -7.55 -3.16
CA ALA A 107 1.70 -8.93 -3.33
C ALA A 107 1.59 -9.69 -1.99
N ALA A 108 2.50 -9.45 -1.04
CA ALA A 108 2.40 -10.06 0.29
C ALA A 108 1.18 -9.52 1.06
N ARG A 109 0.91 -8.20 0.93
CA ARG A 109 -0.28 -7.59 1.54
C ARG A 109 -1.57 -8.11 0.90
N LEU A 110 -1.59 -8.31 -0.42
CA LEU A 110 -2.72 -8.94 -1.11
C LEU A 110 -3.01 -10.34 -0.56
N HIS A 111 -1.97 -11.16 -0.41
CA HIS A 111 -2.13 -12.50 0.17
C HIS A 111 -2.53 -12.47 1.65
N LEU A 112 -2.06 -11.50 2.43
CA LEU A 112 -2.53 -11.29 3.80
C LEU A 112 -4.03 -10.99 3.84
N GLY A 113 -4.53 -10.15 2.94
CA GLY A 113 -5.97 -9.89 2.80
C GLY A 113 -6.76 -11.19 2.59
N LYS A 114 -6.28 -12.07 1.70
CA LYS A 114 -6.89 -13.38 1.44
C LYS A 114 -6.87 -14.29 2.68
N VAL A 115 -5.80 -14.28 3.44
CA VAL A 115 -5.70 -15.04 4.70
C VAL A 115 -6.70 -14.56 5.73
N LEU A 116 -6.81 -13.23 5.91
CA LEU A 116 -7.79 -12.62 6.83
C LEU A 116 -9.23 -12.93 6.43
N GLU A 117 -9.53 -12.89 5.14
CA GLU A 117 -10.83 -13.28 4.58
C GLU A 117 -11.16 -14.76 4.92
N ARG A 118 -10.20 -15.67 4.74
CA ARG A 118 -10.35 -17.09 5.08
C ARG A 118 -10.54 -17.34 6.57
N GLN A 119 -10.03 -16.46 7.42
CA GLN A 119 -10.25 -16.49 8.87
C GLN A 119 -11.58 -15.85 9.31
N GLY A 120 -12.39 -15.32 8.37
CA GLY A 120 -13.64 -14.60 8.67
C GLY A 120 -13.44 -13.17 9.20
N LYS A 121 -12.20 -12.64 9.15
CA LYS A 121 -11.86 -11.28 9.58
C LYS A 121 -12.15 -10.27 8.47
N GLN A 122 -13.44 -10.16 8.08
CA GLN A 122 -13.86 -9.45 6.87
C GLN A 122 -13.42 -7.98 6.84
N ASN A 123 -13.63 -7.23 7.94
CA ASN A 123 -13.25 -5.81 8.00
C ASN A 123 -11.73 -5.59 7.89
N GLU A 124 -10.93 -6.49 8.46
CA GLU A 124 -9.46 -6.44 8.35
C GLU A 124 -9.01 -6.80 6.93
N ALA A 125 -9.65 -7.78 6.31
CA ALA A 125 -9.40 -8.17 4.94
C ALA A 125 -9.67 -7.02 3.97
N VAL A 126 -10.83 -6.33 4.08
CA VAL A 126 -11.18 -5.16 3.27
C VAL A 126 -10.14 -4.06 3.40
N LYS A 127 -9.76 -3.68 4.63
CA LYS A 127 -8.73 -2.66 4.89
C LYS A 127 -7.37 -3.06 4.28
N THR A 128 -7.02 -4.32 4.39
CA THR A 128 -5.76 -4.85 3.87
C THR A 128 -5.73 -4.87 2.34
N TYR A 129 -6.83 -5.26 1.69
CA TYR A 129 -6.98 -5.20 0.24
C TYR A 129 -6.95 -3.76 -0.28
N LEU A 130 -7.70 -2.83 0.34
CA LEU A 130 -7.67 -1.42 -0.01
C LEU A 130 -6.25 -0.85 0.08
N ALA A 131 -5.51 -1.17 1.15
CA ALA A 131 -4.13 -0.73 1.30
C ALA A 131 -3.20 -1.34 0.25
N ALA A 132 -3.37 -2.62 -0.12
CA ALA A 132 -2.58 -3.27 -1.15
C ALA A 132 -2.80 -2.62 -2.53
N LEU A 133 -4.08 -2.47 -2.92
CA LEU A 133 -4.48 -1.90 -4.20
C LEU A 133 -4.05 -0.43 -4.34
N SER A 134 -4.40 0.40 -3.35
CA SER A 134 -4.10 1.84 -3.41
C SER A 134 -2.60 2.14 -3.42
N GLN A 135 -1.79 1.38 -2.69
CA GLN A 135 -0.33 1.58 -2.68
C GLN A 135 0.30 1.11 -3.99
N ALA A 136 -0.12 -0.05 -4.51
CA ALA A 136 0.37 -0.54 -5.80
C ALA A 136 0.02 0.44 -6.93
N GLN A 137 -1.20 0.95 -6.98
CA GLN A 137 -1.65 1.92 -7.98
C GLN A 137 -0.89 3.24 -7.93
N ARG A 138 -0.57 3.75 -6.74
CA ARG A 138 0.29 4.94 -6.60
C ARG A 138 1.70 4.74 -7.15
N GLU A 139 2.19 3.51 -7.17
CA GLU A 139 3.48 3.14 -7.74
C GLU A 139 3.37 2.73 -9.23
N GLY A 140 2.20 2.95 -9.87
CA GLY A 140 1.97 2.60 -11.28
C GLY A 140 1.79 1.10 -11.55
N LEU A 141 1.57 0.31 -10.48
CA LEU A 141 1.36 -1.13 -10.58
C LEU A 141 -0.14 -1.46 -10.52
N TRP A 142 -0.55 -2.55 -11.15
CA TRP A 142 -1.91 -3.10 -11.11
C TRP A 142 -2.99 -2.15 -11.63
N LEU A 143 -2.63 -1.28 -12.57
CA LEU A 143 -3.55 -0.37 -13.24
C LEU A 143 -4.34 -1.09 -14.34
N ASP A 144 -3.64 -1.96 -15.07
CA ASP A 144 -4.15 -2.71 -16.22
C ASP A 144 -3.39 -4.03 -16.42
N GLU A 145 -3.67 -4.71 -17.53
CA GLU A 145 -3.02 -5.99 -17.87
C GLU A 145 -1.51 -5.85 -18.13
N SER A 146 -1.06 -4.69 -18.59
CA SER A 146 0.37 -4.45 -18.89
C SER A 146 1.20 -4.22 -17.62
N THR A 147 0.57 -3.68 -16.59
CA THR A 147 1.18 -3.37 -15.29
C THR A 147 0.91 -4.44 -14.22
N THR A 148 0.19 -5.51 -14.60
CA THR A 148 -0.23 -6.58 -13.70
C THR A 148 0.34 -7.93 -14.12
N PRO A 149 1.10 -8.62 -13.27
CA PRO A 149 1.56 -9.98 -13.58
C PRO A 149 0.37 -10.93 -13.81
N PRO A 150 0.36 -11.73 -14.90
CA PRO A 150 -0.78 -12.60 -15.24
C PRO A 150 -1.23 -13.54 -14.11
N TRP A 151 -0.28 -14.06 -13.33
CA TRP A 151 -0.55 -14.96 -12.22
C TRP A 151 -1.23 -14.28 -11.02
N LEU A 152 -1.21 -12.93 -10.95
CA LEU A 152 -1.81 -12.14 -9.87
C LEU A 152 -3.18 -11.56 -10.24
N MET A 153 -3.54 -11.53 -11.52
CA MET A 153 -4.77 -10.94 -12.05
C MET A 153 -6.03 -11.39 -11.31
N LYS A 154 -6.17 -12.72 -11.10
CA LYS A 154 -7.34 -13.27 -10.43
C LYS A 154 -7.46 -12.79 -8.99
N ASP A 155 -6.35 -12.77 -8.25
CA ASP A 155 -6.33 -12.35 -6.86
C ASP A 155 -6.58 -10.84 -6.74
N ILE A 156 -6.08 -10.03 -7.68
CA ILE A 156 -6.33 -8.59 -7.72
C ILE A 156 -7.79 -8.27 -8.03
N ARG A 157 -8.41 -8.94 -9.01
CA ARG A 157 -9.84 -8.77 -9.30
C ARG A 157 -10.69 -9.11 -8.09
N HIS A 158 -10.45 -10.26 -7.46
CA HIS A 158 -11.14 -10.66 -6.24
C HIS A 158 -10.97 -9.62 -5.11
N ALA A 159 -9.73 -9.18 -4.88
CA ALA A 159 -9.45 -8.15 -3.87
C ALA A 159 -10.18 -6.83 -4.18
N SER A 160 -10.26 -6.43 -5.45
CA SER A 160 -10.97 -5.23 -5.88
C SER A 160 -12.48 -5.34 -5.63
N ASP A 161 -13.07 -6.50 -5.91
CA ASP A 161 -14.49 -6.74 -5.68
C ASP A 161 -14.81 -6.68 -4.18
N ILE A 162 -14.05 -7.38 -3.34
CA ILE A 162 -14.21 -7.35 -1.88
C ILE A 162 -13.97 -5.95 -1.32
N ALA A 163 -12.94 -5.25 -1.78
CA ALA A 163 -12.62 -3.90 -1.34
C ALA A 163 -13.71 -2.89 -1.71
N ASN A 164 -14.27 -2.98 -2.92
CA ASN A 164 -15.32 -2.07 -3.37
C ASN A 164 -16.63 -2.27 -2.60
N HIS A 165 -17.05 -3.52 -2.38
CA HIS A 165 -18.25 -3.81 -1.59
C HIS A 165 -18.05 -3.43 -0.11
N GLY A 166 -16.93 -3.85 0.49
CA GLY A 166 -16.67 -3.62 1.91
C GLY A 166 -16.35 -2.16 2.25
N ARG A 167 -15.94 -1.34 1.27
CA ARG A 167 -15.68 0.10 1.50
C ARG A 167 -16.95 0.86 1.89
N LEU A 168 -18.08 0.53 1.28
CA LEU A 168 -19.37 1.13 1.63
C LEU A 168 -19.77 0.77 3.05
N GLU A 169 -19.71 -0.51 3.40
CA GLU A 169 -20.04 -0.99 4.75
C GLU A 169 -19.13 -0.36 5.82
N LEU A 170 -17.82 -0.27 5.57
CA LEU A 170 -16.90 0.42 6.48
C LEU A 170 -17.25 1.90 6.66
N TYR A 171 -17.66 2.57 5.58
CA TYR A 171 -18.10 3.95 5.62
C TYR A 171 -19.39 4.09 6.45
N GLU A 172 -20.41 3.26 6.20
CA GLU A 172 -21.70 3.29 6.90
C GLU A 172 -21.50 3.06 8.41
N ASN A 173 -20.69 2.07 8.79
CA ASN A 173 -20.36 1.79 10.19
C ASN A 173 -19.64 2.97 10.86
N LEU A 174 -18.71 3.63 10.17
CA LEU A 174 -18.02 4.81 10.67
C LEU A 174 -18.99 5.98 10.85
N MET A 175 -19.82 6.25 9.86
CA MET A 175 -20.80 7.35 9.88
C MET A 175 -21.86 7.13 10.94
N GLN A 176 -22.30 5.89 11.18
CA GLN A 176 -23.20 5.58 12.26
C GLN A 176 -22.60 5.96 13.62
N ALA A 177 -21.40 5.50 13.92
CA ALA A 177 -20.72 5.80 15.18
C ALA A 177 -20.50 7.31 15.40
N LEU A 178 -20.18 8.05 14.31
CA LEU A 178 -20.03 9.50 14.37
C LEU A 178 -21.37 10.19 14.58
N THR A 179 -22.44 9.72 13.94
CA THR A 179 -23.80 10.27 14.06
C THR A 179 -24.34 10.08 15.48
N GLU A 180 -24.09 8.95 16.11
CA GLU A 180 -24.46 8.70 17.51
C GLU A 180 -23.75 9.67 18.47
N ARG A 181 -22.52 10.06 18.16
CA ARG A 181 -21.70 10.95 19.01
C ARG A 181 -21.97 12.44 18.78
N PHE A 182 -22.16 12.87 17.54
CA PHE A 182 -22.19 14.29 17.14
C PHE A 182 -23.54 14.78 16.64
N GLY A 183 -24.48 13.88 16.37
CA GLY A 183 -25.76 14.19 15.75
C GLY A 183 -25.71 14.17 14.21
N LYS A 184 -26.86 13.93 13.59
CA LYS A 184 -26.98 13.79 12.13
C LYS A 184 -26.78 15.13 11.39
N ASP A 185 -27.34 16.21 11.96
CA ASP A 185 -27.34 17.51 11.31
C ASP A 185 -25.93 18.09 11.18
N ASP A 186 -25.09 17.95 12.21
CA ASP A 186 -23.71 18.41 12.22
C ASP A 186 -22.83 17.65 11.23
N LEU A 187 -23.18 16.42 10.91
CA LEU A 187 -22.40 15.55 10.02
C LEU A 187 -22.89 15.54 8.57
N GLN A 188 -24.04 16.16 8.26
CA GLN A 188 -24.61 16.11 6.91
C GLN A 188 -23.62 16.53 5.81
N ARG A 189 -22.89 17.62 6.02
CA ARG A 189 -21.90 18.14 5.06
C ARG A 189 -20.68 17.24 4.96
N VAL A 190 -20.25 16.63 6.08
CA VAL A 190 -19.17 15.66 6.13
C VAL A 190 -19.55 14.41 5.35
N ASP A 191 -20.79 13.91 5.55
CA ASP A 191 -21.35 12.76 4.86
C ASP A 191 -21.30 12.95 3.33
N VAL A 192 -21.84 14.06 2.84
CA VAL A 192 -21.83 14.40 1.40
C VAL A 192 -20.39 14.52 0.87
N CYS A 193 -19.52 15.20 1.61
CA CYS A 193 -18.13 15.35 1.21
C CYS A 193 -17.40 14.00 1.08
N VAL A 194 -17.52 13.13 2.09
CA VAL A 194 -16.86 11.81 2.11
C VAL A 194 -17.43 10.91 1.01
N LYS A 195 -18.74 10.90 0.79
CA LYS A 195 -19.38 10.15 -0.31
C LYS A 195 -18.85 10.60 -1.67
N GLY A 196 -18.63 11.89 -1.86
CA GLY A 196 -18.04 12.43 -3.08
C GLY A 196 -16.60 11.96 -3.29
N VAL A 197 -15.77 12.05 -2.24
CA VAL A 197 -14.37 11.58 -2.29
C VAL A 197 -14.27 10.08 -2.55
N LEU A 198 -15.17 9.29 -1.97
CA LEU A 198 -15.23 7.85 -2.16
C LEU A 198 -15.88 7.44 -3.49
N GLY A 199 -16.42 8.38 -4.26
CA GLY A 199 -17.10 8.13 -5.54
C GLY A 199 -18.46 7.46 -5.40
N PHE A 200 -19.10 7.51 -4.21
CA PHE A 200 -20.46 7.02 -3.99
C PHE A 200 -21.52 8.01 -4.49
N GLU A 201 -21.19 9.29 -4.48
CA GLU A 201 -22.03 10.37 -5.03
C GLU A 201 -21.20 11.23 -5.99
N ASN A 202 -21.82 11.62 -7.11
CA ASN A 202 -21.22 12.57 -8.03
C ASN A 202 -21.54 13.98 -7.56
N LEU A 203 -20.59 14.60 -6.86
CA LEU A 203 -20.74 15.98 -6.41
C LEU A 203 -20.71 16.90 -7.62
N LYS A 204 -21.82 17.65 -7.85
CA LYS A 204 -21.84 18.68 -8.89
C LYS A 204 -20.83 19.77 -8.54
N ASP A 205 -19.89 20.00 -9.43
CA ASP A 205 -18.92 21.07 -9.33
C ASP A 205 -19.65 22.43 -9.32
N PRO A 206 -19.65 23.20 -8.23
CA PRO A 206 -20.46 24.42 -8.13
C PRO A 206 -19.97 25.52 -9.09
N ASP A 207 -18.69 25.65 -9.34
CA ASP A 207 -18.09 26.54 -10.34
C ASP A 207 -16.75 25.99 -10.81
N LYS A 208 -16.54 25.94 -12.14
CA LYS A 208 -15.26 25.52 -12.74
C LYS A 208 -14.07 26.38 -12.30
N LYS A 209 -14.31 27.62 -11.88
CA LYS A 209 -13.28 28.55 -11.39
C LYS A 209 -12.89 28.32 -9.93
N GLN A 210 -13.69 27.57 -9.18
CA GLN A 210 -13.51 27.30 -7.75
C GLN A 210 -13.23 25.84 -7.46
N LYS A 211 -12.65 25.12 -8.41
CA LYS A 211 -12.34 23.70 -8.27
C LYS A 211 -11.28 23.52 -7.18
N PRO A 212 -11.61 22.87 -6.05
CA PRO A 212 -10.64 22.67 -4.98
C PRO A 212 -9.57 21.66 -5.39
N THR A 213 -8.34 21.89 -4.99
CA THR A 213 -7.17 21.07 -5.35
C THR A 213 -7.23 19.67 -4.73
N PHE A 214 -7.77 19.54 -3.51
CA PHE A 214 -7.73 18.28 -2.77
C PHE A 214 -9.10 17.66 -2.53
N MET A 215 -10.06 18.44 -2.05
CA MET A 215 -11.35 17.93 -1.62
C MET A 215 -12.40 19.03 -1.67
N TYR A 216 -13.54 18.74 -2.29
CA TYR A 216 -14.71 19.64 -2.26
C TYR A 216 -15.51 19.41 -0.98
N PHE A 217 -15.62 20.44 -0.16
CA PHE A 217 -16.49 20.43 1.03
C PHE A 217 -17.75 21.26 0.75
N PRO A 218 -18.93 20.62 0.69
CA PRO A 218 -20.15 21.30 0.27
C PRO A 218 -20.61 22.40 1.24
N GLY A 219 -21.18 23.47 0.68
CA GLY A 219 -21.77 24.56 1.46
C GLY A 219 -20.76 25.46 2.18
N LEU A 220 -19.48 25.47 1.76
CA LEU A 220 -18.57 26.53 2.14
C LEU A 220 -18.96 27.80 1.37
N PRO A 221 -18.95 28.97 2.02
CA PRO A 221 -19.19 30.25 1.31
C PRO A 221 -18.10 30.45 0.25
N ASP A 222 -18.54 30.77 -0.97
CA ASP A 222 -17.69 30.98 -2.15
C ASP A 222 -17.64 32.45 -2.58
N THR A 223 -18.11 33.36 -1.72
CA THR A 223 -18.13 34.79 -1.99
C THR A 223 -16.72 35.37 -2.02
N PRO A 224 -16.34 36.16 -3.05
CA PRO A 224 -15.00 36.78 -3.16
C PRO A 224 -14.68 37.70 -1.98
N VAL A 225 -15.69 38.29 -1.37
CA VAL A 225 -15.56 39.21 -0.23
C VAL A 225 -16.55 38.82 0.84
N PHE A 226 -16.05 38.51 2.01
CA PHE A 226 -16.87 38.17 3.16
C PHE A 226 -17.36 39.44 3.90
N ASN A 227 -18.57 39.36 4.48
CA ASN A 227 -19.07 40.42 5.31
C ASN A 227 -18.19 40.58 6.56
N ARG A 228 -17.71 41.79 6.81
CA ARG A 228 -16.84 42.16 7.96
C ARG A 228 -17.45 41.72 9.31
N LYS A 229 -18.79 41.72 9.44
CA LYS A 229 -19.49 41.30 10.67
C LYS A 229 -19.27 39.82 11.04
N LEU A 230 -18.82 38.98 10.10
CA LEU A 230 -18.49 37.59 10.36
C LEU A 230 -17.15 37.44 11.12
N PHE A 231 -16.37 38.50 11.21
CA PHE A 231 -15.04 38.51 11.81
C PHE A 231 -14.94 39.57 12.90
N PRO A 232 -15.49 39.34 14.09
CA PRO A 232 -15.53 40.34 15.17
C PRO A 232 -14.15 40.80 15.65
N TRP A 233 -13.10 40.06 15.31
CA TRP A 233 -11.70 40.33 15.62
C TRP A 233 -11.00 41.26 14.57
N PHE A 234 -11.66 41.62 13.49
CA PHE A 234 -11.05 42.41 12.40
C PHE A 234 -10.54 43.80 12.90
N ASP A 235 -11.30 44.48 13.73
CA ASP A 235 -10.92 45.77 14.25
C ASP A 235 -9.63 45.69 15.09
N GLN A 236 -9.50 44.59 15.87
CA GLN A 236 -8.27 44.36 16.64
C GLN A 236 -7.08 44.06 15.75
N LEU A 237 -7.26 43.29 14.68
CA LEU A 237 -6.19 43.03 13.72
C LEU A 237 -5.74 44.28 13.00
N GLU A 238 -6.68 45.12 12.52
CA GLU A 238 -6.37 46.37 11.84
C GLU A 238 -5.68 47.39 12.76
N ASN A 239 -6.09 47.48 14.02
CA ASN A 239 -5.44 48.36 14.99
C ASN A 239 -4.00 47.97 15.33
N ASN A 240 -3.64 46.69 15.07
CA ASN A 240 -2.29 46.19 15.24
C ASN A 240 -1.49 46.08 13.91
N PHE A 241 -2.02 46.66 12.83
CA PHE A 241 -1.43 46.52 11.50
C PHE A 241 0.06 46.95 11.44
N GLU A 242 0.42 48.05 12.08
CA GLU A 242 1.80 48.55 12.06
C GLU A 242 2.76 47.57 12.76
N ALA A 243 2.37 47.02 13.91
CA ALA A 243 3.18 46.06 14.62
C ALA A 243 3.35 44.73 13.79
N ILE A 244 2.27 44.28 13.17
CA ILE A 244 2.30 43.06 12.31
C ILE A 244 3.19 43.33 11.08
N ARG A 245 3.05 44.47 10.45
CA ARG A 245 3.90 44.86 9.30
C ARG A 245 5.38 44.88 9.69
N ASP A 246 5.71 45.54 10.79
CA ASP A 246 7.11 45.73 11.24
C ASP A 246 7.75 44.38 11.62
N GLU A 247 6.98 43.44 12.17
CA GLU A 247 7.44 42.06 12.40
C GLU A 247 7.62 41.30 11.08
N ALA A 248 6.68 41.39 10.14
CA ALA A 248 6.77 40.75 8.83
C ALA A 248 7.99 41.30 8.04
N GLU A 249 8.23 42.61 8.03
CA GLU A 249 9.39 43.22 7.38
C GLU A 249 10.72 42.75 7.97
N LYS A 250 10.80 42.55 9.30
CA LYS A 250 12.00 41.97 9.92
C LYS A 250 12.28 40.56 9.40
N ILE A 251 11.25 39.70 9.37
CA ILE A 251 11.38 38.32 8.90
C ILE A 251 11.74 38.30 7.39
N LEU A 252 11.12 39.13 6.58
CA LEU A 252 11.40 39.20 5.13
C LEU A 252 12.83 39.70 4.83
N ASN A 253 13.43 40.51 5.71
CA ASN A 253 14.80 41.00 5.57
C ASN A 253 15.85 39.99 6.08
N GLU A 254 15.46 38.94 6.79
CA GLU A 254 16.34 37.85 7.22
C GLU A 254 16.36 36.78 6.14
N GLN A 255 17.45 36.73 5.33
CA GLN A 255 17.57 35.86 4.16
C GLN A 255 17.33 34.34 4.43
N ASP A 256 17.54 33.90 5.66
CA ASP A 256 17.43 32.48 6.05
C ASP A 256 16.17 32.14 6.91
N ALA A 257 15.33 33.15 7.21
CA ALA A 257 14.17 32.98 8.09
C ALA A 257 12.95 32.35 7.38
N LEU A 258 12.92 32.37 6.06
CA LEU A 258 11.79 31.85 5.28
C LEU A 258 12.15 30.52 4.59
N SER A 259 11.50 29.46 5.00
CA SER A 259 11.49 28.21 4.22
C SER A 259 10.22 28.14 3.37
N PRO A 260 10.30 27.66 2.12
CA PRO A 260 9.10 27.45 1.31
C PRO A 260 8.10 26.55 2.01
N PHE A 261 6.82 26.94 2.03
CA PHE A 261 5.73 26.10 2.56
C PHE A 261 5.63 24.75 1.83
N LEU A 262 5.97 24.74 0.54
CA LEU A 262 6.09 23.55 -0.29
C LEU A 262 7.52 23.51 -0.83
N SER A 263 8.31 22.56 -0.38
CA SER A 263 9.58 22.22 -1.04
C SER A 263 9.28 21.19 -2.13
N LEU A 264 9.17 21.69 -3.37
CA LEU A 264 9.06 20.83 -4.55
C LEU A 264 10.47 20.31 -4.87
N ASN A 265 10.62 19.00 -5.00
CA ASN A 265 11.84 18.44 -5.57
C ASN A 265 11.88 18.74 -7.07
N ASP A 266 13.06 18.83 -7.67
CA ASP A 266 13.26 19.13 -9.12
C ASP A 266 12.49 18.19 -10.07
N LYS A 267 11.95 17.09 -9.58
CA LYS A 267 11.11 16.12 -10.33
C LYS A 267 9.62 16.34 -10.18
N ASP A 268 9.21 17.18 -9.22
CA ASP A 268 7.79 17.43 -8.95
C ASP A 268 7.32 18.59 -9.83
N LYS A 269 6.33 18.33 -10.68
CA LYS A 269 5.69 19.39 -11.44
C LYS A 269 4.65 20.07 -10.55
N VAL A 270 4.60 21.39 -10.59
CA VAL A 270 3.57 22.19 -9.89
C VAL A 270 2.14 21.71 -10.26
N SER A 271 1.96 21.21 -11.49
CA SER A 271 0.72 20.60 -11.95
C SER A 271 0.28 19.38 -11.14
N ASP A 272 1.20 18.63 -10.52
CA ASP A 272 0.89 17.44 -9.75
C ASP A 272 0.24 17.79 -8.40
N TYR A 273 0.47 19.03 -7.94
CA TYR A 273 -0.12 19.61 -6.72
C TYR A 273 -1.36 20.47 -6.99
N LEU A 274 -1.51 20.97 -8.22
CA LEU A 274 -2.61 21.84 -8.62
C LEU A 274 -3.77 21.10 -9.29
N GLY A 275 -3.84 19.78 -9.17
CA GLY A 275 -4.90 18.96 -9.75
C GLY A 275 -4.90 19.12 -11.28
N GLY A 276 -3.92 18.51 -11.92
CA GLY A 276 -3.80 18.51 -13.37
C GLY A 276 -5.09 18.11 -14.07
N GLN A 277 -5.38 18.81 -15.14
CA GLN A 277 -6.49 18.59 -16.08
C GLN A 277 -6.42 17.19 -16.69
#